data_c5958a7435aaff832352432ea5321873
#
_entry.id   c5958a7435aaff832352432ea5321873
#
_cell.length_a   1.000
_cell.length_b   1.000
_cell.length_c   1.000
_cell.angle_alpha   90.00
_cell.angle_beta   90.00
_cell.angle_gamma   90.00
#
_symmetry.space_group_name_H-M   'P 1'
#
loop_
_entity.id
_entity.type
_entity.pdbx_description
1 polymer ?
#
loop_
_entity_poly.entity_id
_entity_poly.type
_entity_poly.pdbx_seq_one_letter_code
_entity_poly.pdbx_strand_id
1 'polypeptide(L)'
;MINSTRKQFSLFDFCKKRADKIQVFGKETIDEEGKIIPFVDQAALITHYLQLRDADIKMPYERQAEDILNLWYEFVKGERLHKPKDFEGVADSAIGYQTYLFQDLFAAPFQAPQNPKFKFIDLFAGIGGFRMAFQNLGGECVFSSEWDEQAKKTYYANYGDVPFGDITKESTKNKIPKDFDILCAGFPCQAFSLAGKRL
;
A
#
# COMPACT_ATOMS: atom_id res chain seq x y z
N MET A 1 -5.74 -32.81 14.21
CA MET A 1 -6.51 -31.90 13.35
C MET A 1 -6.85 -30.68 14.19
N ILE A 2 -6.06 -29.62 14.10
CA ILE A 2 -6.31 -28.37 14.82
C ILE A 2 -6.77 -27.37 13.76
N ASN A 3 -8.09 -27.26 13.60
CA ASN A 3 -8.73 -26.20 12.84
C ASN A 3 -8.73 -24.93 13.68
N SER A 4 -7.64 -24.18 13.68
CA SER A 4 -7.66 -22.80 14.16
C SER A 4 -7.92 -21.88 12.96
N THR A 5 -9.15 -21.53 12.72
CA THR A 5 -9.52 -20.34 11.96
C THR A 5 -8.98 -19.12 12.69
N ARG A 6 -7.68 -18.82 12.51
CA ARG A 6 -7.13 -17.53 12.86
C ARG A 6 -7.89 -16.50 12.03
N LYS A 7 -8.72 -15.67 12.68
CA LYS A 7 -9.25 -14.48 12.05
C LYS A 7 -8.04 -13.62 11.67
N GLN A 8 -7.67 -13.68 10.41
CA GLN A 8 -6.58 -12.90 9.85
C GLN A 8 -6.96 -11.43 10.02
N PHE A 9 -6.20 -10.72 10.83
CA PHE A 9 -6.39 -9.29 11.02
C PHE A 9 -5.82 -8.60 9.80
N SER A 10 -6.65 -8.06 8.93
CA SER A 10 -6.17 -7.38 7.74
C SER A 10 -6.01 -5.89 7.98
N LEU A 11 -5.05 -5.29 7.29
CA LEU A 11 -4.88 -3.83 7.26
C LEU A 11 -6.20 -3.14 6.90
N PHE A 12 -6.98 -3.69 5.96
CA PHE A 12 -8.29 -3.17 5.59
C PHE A 12 -9.34 -3.24 6.70
N ASP A 13 -9.33 -4.28 7.54
CA ASP A 13 -10.22 -4.36 8.71
C ASP A 13 -9.85 -3.32 9.77
N PHE A 14 -8.56 -3.08 9.95
CA PHE A 14 -8.03 -2.01 10.80
C PHE A 14 -8.47 -0.65 10.25
N CYS A 15 -8.30 -0.40 8.95
CA CYS A 15 -8.69 0.80 8.25
C CYS A 15 -10.18 1.12 8.42
N LYS A 16 -11.05 0.14 8.14
CA LYS A 16 -12.50 0.31 8.16
C LYS A 16 -13.03 0.69 9.54
N LYS A 17 -12.41 0.19 10.61
CA LYS A 17 -12.84 0.44 11.98
C LYS A 17 -12.32 1.75 12.57
N ARG A 18 -11.27 2.34 12.01
CA ARG A 18 -10.51 3.42 12.64
C ARG A 18 -10.04 4.54 11.72
N ALA A 19 -10.37 4.48 10.43
CA ALA A 19 -10.01 5.48 9.44
C ALA A 19 -10.34 6.91 9.91
N ASP A 20 -11.54 7.12 10.45
CA ASP A 20 -11.98 8.44 10.91
C ASP A 20 -11.14 8.98 12.08
N LYS A 21 -10.67 8.09 12.97
CA LYS A 21 -9.87 8.48 14.13
C LYS A 21 -8.41 8.79 13.75
N ILE A 22 -7.84 8.04 12.80
CA ILE A 22 -6.47 8.27 12.33
C ILE A 22 -6.40 9.57 11.53
N GLN A 23 -7.42 9.90 10.75
CA GLN A 23 -7.52 11.18 10.04
C GLN A 23 -7.55 12.40 10.98
N VAL A 24 -7.99 12.24 12.23
CA VAL A 24 -8.11 13.33 13.21
C VAL A 24 -6.78 13.69 13.89
N PHE A 25 -5.77 12.84 13.83
CA PHE A 25 -4.44 13.12 14.42
C PHE A 25 -3.52 14.00 13.56
N GLY A 26 -3.90 14.45 12.55
CA GLY A 26 -3.75 15.19 11.36
C GLY A 26 -2.74 16.31 11.20
N LYS A 27 -1.93 16.80 12.12
CA LYS A 27 -0.88 17.78 11.75
C LYS A 27 0.35 17.15 11.12
N GLU A 28 0.60 15.88 11.41
CA GLU A 28 1.78 15.15 10.95
C GLU A 28 1.51 14.29 9.70
N THR A 29 0.22 14.11 9.35
CA THR A 29 -0.23 13.41 8.14
C THR A 29 -0.71 14.37 7.05
N ILE A 30 -0.22 15.59 7.08
CA ILE A 30 -0.55 16.62 6.10
C ILE A 30 0.46 16.53 4.96
N ASP A 31 -0.01 16.60 3.71
CA ASP A 31 0.87 16.71 2.55
C ASP A 31 1.59 18.07 2.50
N GLU A 32 2.47 18.25 1.51
CA GLU A 32 3.24 19.50 1.33
C GLU A 32 2.34 20.73 1.10
N GLU A 33 1.08 20.52 0.70
CA GLU A 33 0.08 21.58 0.50
C GLU A 33 -0.77 21.84 1.75
N GLY A 34 -0.51 21.17 2.85
CA GLY A 34 -1.25 21.31 4.11
C GLY A 34 -2.60 20.57 4.14
N LYS A 35 -2.82 19.62 3.24
CA LYS A 35 -4.03 18.78 3.20
C LYS A 35 -3.81 17.48 3.94
N ILE A 36 -4.86 17.03 4.63
CA ILE A 36 -4.84 15.74 5.31
C ILE A 36 -4.71 14.62 4.27
N ILE A 37 -3.71 13.75 4.45
CA ILE A 37 -3.53 12.57 3.61
C ILE A 37 -4.60 11.53 3.98
N PRO A 38 -5.47 11.12 3.06
CA PRO A 38 -6.46 10.08 3.31
C PRO A 38 -5.79 8.79 3.83
N PHE A 39 -6.48 8.07 4.70
CA PHE A 39 -5.92 6.85 5.30
C PHE A 39 -5.45 5.83 4.25
N VAL A 40 -6.19 5.67 3.16
CA VAL A 40 -5.83 4.76 2.06
C VAL A 40 -4.50 5.18 1.41
N ASP A 41 -4.26 6.48 1.25
CA ASP A 41 -3.03 7.00 0.70
C ASP A 41 -1.86 6.88 1.70
N GLN A 42 -2.13 6.98 3.02
CA GLN A 42 -1.14 6.66 4.06
C GLN A 42 -0.74 5.17 3.98
N ALA A 43 -1.72 4.27 3.87
CA ALA A 43 -1.46 2.84 3.72
C ALA A 43 -0.68 2.54 2.44
N ALA A 44 -1.04 3.19 1.33
CA ALA A 44 -0.31 3.05 0.07
C ALA A 44 1.15 3.47 0.23
N LEU A 45 1.40 4.62 0.82
CA LEU A 45 2.74 5.14 1.04
C LEU A 45 3.60 4.22 1.91
N ILE A 46 3.04 3.74 3.02
CA ILE A 46 3.76 2.83 3.92
C ILE A 46 4.05 1.50 3.23
N THR A 47 3.08 0.89 2.55
CA THR A 47 3.26 -0.41 1.94
C THR A 47 4.25 -0.37 0.77
N HIS A 48 4.26 0.72 -0.02
CA HIS A 48 5.29 0.94 -1.04
C HIS A 48 6.68 1.12 -0.39
N TYR A 49 6.77 1.97 0.65
CA TYR A 49 8.04 2.16 1.36
C TYR A 49 8.61 0.86 1.92
N LEU A 50 7.78 0.03 2.56
CA LEU A 50 8.23 -1.24 3.15
C LEU A 50 8.63 -2.28 2.10
N GLN A 51 8.03 -2.25 0.92
CA GLN A 51 8.29 -3.21 -0.15
C GLN A 51 9.54 -2.87 -0.96
N LEU A 52 9.82 -1.58 -1.18
CA LEU A 52 10.95 -1.11 -1.96
C LEU A 52 12.28 -1.44 -1.30
N ARG A 53 13.22 -1.93 -2.10
CA ARG A 53 14.57 -2.30 -1.66
C ARG A 53 15.63 -1.28 -2.05
N ASP A 54 15.40 -0.59 -3.17
CA ASP A 54 16.30 0.43 -3.67
C ASP A 54 16.20 1.69 -2.81
N ALA A 55 17.31 2.09 -2.20
CA ALA A 55 17.37 3.22 -1.29
C ALA A 55 17.01 4.55 -1.99
N ASP A 56 17.43 4.73 -3.24
CA ASP A 56 17.18 5.98 -3.98
C ASP A 56 15.69 6.16 -4.31
N ILE A 57 14.98 5.06 -4.60
CA ILE A 57 13.54 5.08 -4.82
C ILE A 57 12.78 5.20 -3.50
N LYS A 58 13.28 4.58 -2.45
CA LYS A 58 12.69 4.57 -1.12
C LYS A 58 12.77 5.93 -0.44
N MET A 59 13.85 6.64 -0.63
CA MET A 59 14.16 7.92 0.01
C MET A 59 13.02 8.97 -0.10
N PRO A 60 12.35 9.16 -1.25
CA PRO A 60 11.25 10.13 -1.36
C PRO A 60 10.06 9.84 -0.43
N TYR A 61 9.90 8.57 -0.01
CA TYR A 61 8.81 8.17 0.88
C TYR A 61 9.24 8.05 2.33
N GLU A 62 10.54 7.90 2.60
CA GLU A 62 11.08 7.49 3.89
C GLU A 62 10.59 8.34 5.03
N ARG A 63 10.85 9.63 4.99
CA ARG A 63 10.45 10.55 6.06
C ARG A 63 8.94 10.52 6.34
N GLN A 64 8.14 10.62 5.28
CA GLN A 64 6.68 10.65 5.42
C GLN A 64 6.13 9.30 5.91
N ALA A 65 6.71 8.19 5.45
CA ALA A 65 6.32 6.85 5.89
C ALA A 65 6.68 6.61 7.36
N GLU A 66 7.84 7.05 7.81
CA GLU A 66 8.28 6.95 9.20
C GLU A 66 7.41 7.79 10.13
N ASP A 67 7.08 9.01 9.76
CA ASP A 67 6.17 9.88 10.52
C ASP A 67 4.78 9.23 10.68
N ILE A 68 4.23 8.66 9.60
CA ILE A 68 2.95 7.96 9.62
C ILE A 68 3.03 6.68 10.48
N LEU A 69 4.09 5.89 10.34
CA LEU A 69 4.29 4.68 11.12
C LEU A 69 4.39 4.98 12.61
N ASN A 70 5.11 6.03 13.00
CA ASN A 70 5.22 6.49 14.37
C ASN A 70 3.87 6.93 14.92
N LEU A 71 3.10 7.70 14.13
CA LEU A 71 1.76 8.12 14.49
C LEU A 71 0.83 6.92 14.72
N TRP A 72 0.84 5.94 13.82
CA TRP A 72 0.03 4.74 13.96
C TRP A 72 0.45 3.91 15.16
N TYR A 73 1.75 3.82 15.44
CA TYR A 73 2.27 3.14 16.63
C TYR A 73 1.75 3.77 17.92
N GLU A 74 1.88 5.08 18.08
CA GLU A 74 1.39 5.79 19.27
C GLU A 74 -0.13 5.68 19.42
N PHE A 75 -0.87 5.74 18.31
CA PHE A 75 -2.31 5.52 18.32
C PHE A 75 -2.69 4.12 18.82
N VAL A 76 -2.05 3.09 18.30
CA VAL A 76 -2.31 1.67 18.67
C VAL A 76 -1.94 1.44 20.13
N LYS A 77 -0.83 2.00 20.62
CA LYS A 77 -0.38 1.94 22.00
C LYS A 77 -1.36 2.64 22.96
N GLY A 78 -1.87 3.82 22.58
CA GLY A 78 -2.81 4.60 23.39
C GLY A 78 -4.19 3.95 23.51
N GLU A 79 -4.69 3.30 22.46
CA GLU A 79 -6.02 2.68 22.42
C GLU A 79 -6.11 1.35 23.19
N ARG A 80 -5.03 0.83 23.79
CA ARG A 80 -5.00 -0.48 24.45
C ARG A 80 -5.73 -1.55 23.64
N LEU A 81 -5.43 -1.62 22.35
CA LEU A 81 -5.98 -2.67 21.50
C LEU A 81 -5.71 -4.01 22.16
N HIS A 82 -6.74 -4.84 22.33
CA HIS A 82 -6.60 -6.18 22.87
C HIS A 82 -5.45 -6.87 22.13
N LYS A 83 -4.31 -6.99 22.82
CA LYS A 83 -3.18 -7.75 22.29
C LYS A 83 -3.71 -9.17 22.05
N PRO A 84 -3.62 -9.71 20.82
CA PRO A 84 -3.86 -11.14 20.65
C PRO A 84 -2.94 -11.88 21.61
N LYS A 85 -3.40 -12.95 22.24
CA LYS A 85 -2.64 -13.72 23.25
C LYS A 85 -1.28 -14.21 22.74
N ASP A 86 -1.13 -14.33 21.41
CA ASP A 86 0.09 -14.76 20.71
C ASP A 86 1.11 -13.62 20.54
N PHE A 87 0.82 -12.42 21.06
CA PHE A 87 1.59 -11.19 20.89
C PHE A 87 2.40 -10.78 22.13
N GLU A 88 2.37 -11.58 23.18
CA GLU A 88 3.18 -11.33 24.38
C GLU A 88 4.67 -11.45 24.02
N GLY A 89 5.36 -10.31 24.00
CA GLY A 89 6.81 -10.22 23.83
C GLY A 89 7.32 -9.56 22.54
N VAL A 90 6.50 -9.41 21.48
CA VAL A 90 6.94 -8.78 20.21
C VAL A 90 6.46 -7.34 20.08
N ALA A 91 5.44 -6.97 20.82
CA ALA A 91 4.67 -5.74 20.60
C ALA A 91 5.16 -4.49 21.35
N ASP A 92 6.22 -4.57 22.13
CA ASP A 92 6.71 -3.42 22.91
C ASP A 92 7.71 -2.55 22.13
N SER A 93 7.92 -2.86 20.85
CA SER A 93 8.73 -2.05 19.93
C SER A 93 7.93 -1.61 18.71
N ALA A 94 8.26 -0.46 18.15
CA ALA A 94 7.67 0.03 16.91
C ALA A 94 7.81 -1.00 15.77
N ILE A 95 8.93 -1.72 15.72
CA ILE A 95 9.21 -2.79 14.74
C ILE A 95 8.21 -3.95 14.89
N GLY A 96 7.90 -4.38 16.12
CA GLY A 96 6.94 -5.45 16.36
C GLY A 96 5.53 -5.10 15.88
N TYR A 97 5.11 -3.83 16.08
CA TYR A 97 3.82 -3.34 15.56
C TYR A 97 3.81 -3.22 14.05
N GLN A 98 4.88 -2.79 13.42
CA GLN A 98 5.01 -2.75 11.98
C GLN A 98 4.84 -4.16 11.38
N THR A 99 5.56 -5.13 11.91
CA THR A 99 5.46 -6.53 11.47
C THR A 99 4.04 -7.08 11.60
N TYR A 100 3.35 -6.72 12.69
CA TYR A 100 1.96 -7.14 12.90
C TYR A 100 0.96 -6.48 11.94
N LEU A 101 1.04 -5.17 11.77
CA LEU A 101 0.12 -4.42 10.90
C LEU A 101 0.30 -4.79 9.42
N PHE A 102 1.52 -5.11 9.02
CA PHE A 102 1.88 -5.37 7.63
C PHE A 102 2.27 -6.84 7.36
N GLN A 103 1.85 -7.77 8.22
CA GLN A 103 2.11 -9.21 8.00
C GLN A 103 1.62 -9.70 6.64
N ASP A 104 0.52 -9.13 6.13
CA ASP A 104 -0.04 -9.50 4.83
C ASP A 104 0.91 -9.11 3.67
N LEU A 105 1.67 -8.02 3.82
CA LEU A 105 2.69 -7.61 2.85
C LEU A 105 3.77 -8.69 2.69
N PHE A 106 4.19 -9.28 3.80
CA PHE A 106 5.25 -10.30 3.82
C PHE A 106 4.73 -11.72 3.55
N ALA A 107 3.43 -11.94 3.68
CA ALA A 107 2.77 -13.21 3.44
C ALA A 107 1.98 -13.26 2.13
N ALA A 108 2.04 -12.20 1.31
CA ALA A 108 1.29 -12.12 0.07
C ALA A 108 1.64 -13.26 -0.89
N PRO A 109 0.65 -13.81 -1.64
CA PRO A 109 0.87 -14.92 -2.56
C PRO A 109 1.90 -14.63 -3.66
N PHE A 110 1.95 -13.38 -4.13
CA PHE A 110 2.82 -12.95 -5.23
C PHE A 110 3.86 -11.95 -4.75
N GLN A 111 4.96 -12.46 -4.21
CA GLN A 111 6.06 -11.65 -3.73
C GLN A 111 6.87 -11.03 -4.87
N ALA A 112 7.41 -9.82 -4.63
CA ALA A 112 8.35 -9.21 -5.55
C ALA A 112 9.63 -10.06 -5.68
N PRO A 113 10.28 -10.10 -6.86
CA PRO A 113 11.51 -10.86 -7.07
C PRO A 113 12.62 -10.35 -6.14
N GLN A 114 13.44 -11.28 -5.63
CA GLN A 114 14.53 -10.91 -4.71
C GLN A 114 15.64 -10.12 -5.40
N ASN A 115 15.91 -10.41 -6.66
CA ASN A 115 16.90 -9.73 -7.48
C ASN A 115 16.20 -9.20 -8.75
N PRO A 116 15.58 -8.02 -8.68
CA PRO A 116 14.86 -7.47 -9.82
C PRO A 116 15.82 -7.13 -10.97
N LYS A 117 15.36 -7.39 -12.20
CA LYS A 117 16.09 -7.11 -13.43
C LYS A 117 15.75 -5.73 -14.01
N PHE A 118 14.58 -5.23 -13.69
CA PHE A 118 14.06 -3.94 -14.12
C PHE A 118 12.97 -3.46 -13.17
N LYS A 119 12.66 -2.18 -13.21
CA LYS A 119 11.63 -1.52 -12.41
C LYS A 119 10.46 -1.10 -13.29
N PHE A 120 9.25 -1.21 -12.79
CA PHE A 120 8.07 -0.77 -13.53
C PHE A 120 7.05 -0.08 -12.61
N ILE A 121 6.21 0.74 -13.24
CA ILE A 121 5.05 1.36 -12.60
C ILE A 121 3.76 0.88 -13.27
N ASP A 122 2.66 0.79 -12.51
CA ASP A 122 1.35 0.33 -12.98
C ASP A 122 0.27 1.35 -12.62
N LEU A 123 -0.16 2.15 -13.61
CA LEU A 123 -1.00 3.34 -13.40
C LEU A 123 -2.50 3.06 -13.37
N PHE A 124 -2.98 1.96 -13.78
CA PHE A 124 -4.38 1.52 -13.68
C PHE A 124 -4.36 0.06 -13.28
N ALA A 125 -3.84 -0.16 -12.07
CA ALA A 125 -3.38 -1.46 -11.63
C ALA A 125 -4.49 -2.53 -11.58
N GLY A 126 -5.74 -2.12 -11.40
CA GLY A 126 -6.84 -3.05 -11.27
C GLY A 126 -6.58 -4.06 -10.17
N ILE A 127 -6.70 -5.34 -10.48
CA ILE A 127 -6.37 -6.44 -9.57
C ILE A 127 -4.90 -6.90 -9.67
N GLY A 128 -4.05 -6.21 -10.46
CA GLY A 128 -2.62 -6.48 -10.59
C GLY A 128 -2.23 -7.39 -11.75
N GLY A 129 -2.97 -7.38 -12.86
CA GLY A 129 -2.65 -8.23 -14.02
C GLY A 129 -1.29 -7.93 -14.65
N PHE A 130 -0.95 -6.65 -14.88
CA PHE A 130 0.37 -6.25 -15.36
C PHE A 130 1.46 -6.58 -14.33
N ARG A 131 1.19 -6.34 -13.06
CA ARG A 131 2.14 -6.67 -12.00
C ARG A 131 2.51 -8.15 -12.02
N MET A 132 1.53 -9.04 -12.09
CA MET A 132 1.78 -10.47 -12.19
C MET A 132 2.67 -10.81 -13.37
N ALA A 133 2.36 -10.28 -14.56
CA ALA A 133 3.12 -10.55 -15.77
C ALA A 133 4.59 -10.08 -15.65
N PHE A 134 4.81 -8.85 -15.19
CA PHE A 134 6.15 -8.27 -15.09
C PHE A 134 6.96 -8.85 -13.94
N GLN A 135 6.36 -9.16 -12.79
CA GLN A 135 7.05 -9.86 -11.70
C GLN A 135 7.53 -11.25 -12.14
N ASN A 136 6.76 -11.98 -12.93
CA ASN A 136 7.17 -13.27 -13.50
C ASN A 136 8.36 -13.15 -14.47
N LEU A 137 8.55 -11.98 -15.09
CA LEU A 137 9.72 -11.66 -15.91
C LEU A 137 10.91 -11.14 -15.11
N GLY A 138 10.74 -10.97 -13.81
CA GLY A 138 11.78 -10.47 -12.90
C GLY A 138 11.72 -8.96 -12.67
N GLY A 139 10.60 -8.31 -12.94
CA GLY A 139 10.41 -6.88 -12.66
C GLY A 139 9.98 -6.59 -11.23
N GLU A 140 10.41 -5.46 -10.68
CA GLU A 140 9.95 -4.90 -9.41
C GLU A 140 8.93 -3.78 -9.67
N CYS A 141 7.74 -3.89 -9.04
CA CYS A 141 6.75 -2.82 -9.09
C CYS A 141 7.15 -1.74 -8.08
N VAL A 142 7.57 -0.58 -8.56
CA VAL A 142 8.02 0.53 -7.71
C VAL A 142 6.94 1.58 -7.45
N PHE A 143 5.83 1.52 -8.18
CA PHE A 143 4.66 2.37 -7.98
C PHE A 143 3.44 1.71 -8.60
N SER A 144 2.31 1.80 -7.92
CA SER A 144 1.00 1.40 -8.46
C SER A 144 -0.09 2.39 -8.06
N SER A 145 -1.06 2.61 -8.94
CA SER A 145 -2.24 3.42 -8.65
C SER A 145 -3.51 2.76 -9.15
N GLU A 146 -4.59 2.87 -8.37
CA GLU A 146 -5.92 2.36 -8.69
C GLU A 146 -6.95 3.17 -7.89
N TRP A 147 -8.06 3.53 -8.48
CA TRP A 147 -9.11 4.30 -7.81
C TRP A 147 -10.26 3.42 -7.29
N ASP A 148 -10.48 2.26 -7.93
CA ASP A 148 -11.56 1.35 -7.52
C ASP A 148 -11.22 0.60 -6.24
N GLU A 149 -12.03 0.79 -5.21
CA GLU A 149 -11.81 0.21 -3.89
C GLU A 149 -11.91 -1.33 -3.85
N GLN A 150 -12.67 -1.94 -4.75
CA GLN A 150 -12.77 -3.40 -4.81
C GLN A 150 -11.54 -4.00 -5.51
N ALA A 151 -11.09 -3.33 -6.57
CA ALA A 151 -9.85 -3.71 -7.24
C ALA A 151 -8.65 -3.60 -6.28
N LYS A 152 -8.53 -2.50 -5.52
CA LYS A 152 -7.49 -2.33 -4.50
C LYS A 152 -7.48 -3.44 -3.46
N LYS A 153 -8.65 -3.87 -2.97
CA LYS A 153 -8.74 -4.99 -2.02
C LYS A 153 -8.19 -6.28 -2.59
N THR A 154 -8.51 -6.57 -3.84
CA THR A 154 -8.01 -7.76 -4.54
C THR A 154 -6.50 -7.64 -4.79
N TYR A 155 -6.05 -6.46 -5.20
CA TYR A 155 -4.63 -6.16 -5.38
C TYR A 155 -3.85 -6.36 -4.06
N TYR A 156 -4.35 -5.81 -2.96
CA TYR A 156 -3.77 -6.00 -1.64
C TYR A 156 -3.70 -7.47 -1.23
N ALA A 157 -4.78 -8.23 -1.45
CA ALA A 157 -4.79 -9.67 -1.14
C ALA A 157 -3.74 -10.45 -1.95
N ASN A 158 -3.43 -10.01 -3.17
CA ASN A 158 -2.47 -10.65 -4.05
C ASN A 158 -1.02 -10.28 -3.72
N TYR A 159 -0.75 -9.02 -3.42
CA TYR A 159 0.61 -8.46 -3.36
C TYR A 159 0.99 -7.88 -1.99
N GLY A 160 0.04 -7.72 -1.07
CA GLY A 160 0.27 -7.18 0.27
C GLY A 160 0.51 -5.67 0.31
N ASP A 161 0.53 -4.98 -0.81
CA ASP A 161 0.61 -3.52 -0.86
C ASP A 161 -0.67 -2.87 -1.41
N VAL A 162 -0.90 -1.64 -1.03
CA VAL A 162 -2.07 -0.85 -1.40
C VAL A 162 -1.70 0.09 -2.54
N PRO A 163 -2.37 0.03 -3.71
CA PRO A 163 -2.16 1.02 -4.76
C PRO A 163 -2.50 2.43 -4.28
N PHE A 164 -1.74 3.44 -4.72
CA PHE A 164 -2.12 4.84 -4.56
C PHE A 164 -3.47 5.11 -5.22
N GLY A 165 -4.09 6.26 -4.93
CA GLY A 165 -5.39 6.62 -5.41
C GLY A 165 -5.44 7.00 -6.89
N ASP A 166 -6.35 7.92 -7.21
CA ASP A 166 -6.61 8.40 -8.56
C ASP A 166 -5.36 9.07 -9.18
N ILE A 167 -4.87 8.50 -10.28
CA ILE A 167 -3.69 8.98 -11.00
C ILE A 167 -3.90 10.36 -11.65
N THR A 168 -5.12 10.83 -11.77
CA THR A 168 -5.37 12.20 -12.31
C THR A 168 -5.03 13.30 -11.29
N LYS A 169 -4.92 12.96 -10.01
CA LYS A 169 -4.59 13.90 -8.94
C LYS A 169 -3.09 14.18 -8.86
N GLU A 170 -2.72 15.45 -8.70
CA GLU A 170 -1.32 15.83 -8.55
C GLU A 170 -0.66 15.19 -7.32
N SER A 171 -1.39 15.06 -6.20
CA SER A 171 -0.90 14.39 -5.00
C SER A 171 -0.49 12.93 -5.27
N THR A 172 -1.16 12.24 -6.19
CA THR A 172 -0.80 10.88 -6.62
C THR A 172 0.39 10.91 -7.58
N LYS A 173 0.37 11.80 -8.57
CA LYS A 173 1.47 11.94 -9.55
C LYS A 173 2.81 12.28 -8.91
N ASN A 174 2.79 13.13 -7.87
CA ASN A 174 3.99 13.52 -7.13
C ASN A 174 4.65 12.37 -6.35
N LYS A 175 3.96 11.22 -6.21
CA LYS A 175 4.49 10.00 -5.61
C LYS A 175 5.15 9.05 -6.62
N ILE A 176 5.05 9.33 -7.92
CA ILE A 176 5.69 8.51 -8.95
C ILE A 176 7.21 8.67 -8.85
N PRO A 177 7.97 7.59 -8.64
CA PRO A 177 9.42 7.64 -8.62
C PRO A 177 9.96 8.07 -9.99
N LYS A 178 11.12 8.72 -10.01
CA LYS A 178 11.74 9.18 -11.26
C LYS A 178 12.49 8.08 -12.00
N ASP A 179 12.91 7.05 -11.27
CA ASP A 179 13.73 5.96 -11.76
C ASP A 179 12.89 4.68 -11.94
N PHE A 180 12.44 4.43 -13.16
CA PHE A 180 11.78 3.19 -13.58
C PHE A 180 12.02 2.96 -15.08
N ASP A 181 11.99 1.70 -15.50
CA ASP A 181 12.28 1.30 -16.88
C ASP A 181 11.02 1.20 -17.73
N ILE A 182 9.88 0.79 -17.13
CA ILE A 182 8.65 0.49 -17.86
C ILE A 182 7.45 1.16 -17.19
N LEU A 183 6.61 1.80 -18.00
CA LEU A 183 5.31 2.32 -17.59
C LEU A 183 4.21 1.41 -18.17
N CYS A 184 3.38 0.85 -17.27
CA CYS A 184 2.17 0.12 -17.64
C CYS A 184 0.95 1.02 -17.38
N ALA A 185 0.04 1.08 -18.35
CA ALA A 185 -1.16 1.88 -18.27
C ALA A 185 -2.33 1.23 -19.00
N GLY A 186 -3.00 0.30 -18.35
CA GLY A 186 -4.23 -0.33 -18.87
C GLY A 186 -5.47 0.53 -18.62
N PHE A 187 -5.50 1.76 -19.17
CA PHE A 187 -6.62 2.66 -18.96
C PHE A 187 -7.93 2.15 -19.56
N PRO A 188 -9.11 2.50 -18.99
CA PRO A 188 -10.42 2.09 -19.51
C PRO A 188 -10.63 2.56 -20.94
N CYS A 189 -10.72 1.62 -21.88
CA CYS A 189 -10.88 1.94 -23.31
C CYS A 189 -12.33 2.17 -23.76
N GLN A 190 -13.29 2.11 -22.84
CA GLN A 190 -14.74 2.22 -23.15
C GLN A 190 -15.10 3.51 -23.89
N ALA A 191 -14.44 4.63 -23.55
CA ALA A 191 -14.64 5.92 -24.20
C ALA A 191 -14.03 5.98 -25.63
N PHE A 192 -13.11 5.09 -25.96
CA PHE A 192 -12.35 5.09 -27.21
C PHE A 192 -12.65 3.88 -28.10
N SER A 193 -13.33 2.86 -27.56
CA SER A 193 -13.66 1.62 -28.25
C SER A 193 -14.88 1.79 -29.14
N LEU A 194 -14.91 1.12 -30.29
CA LEU A 194 -16.10 1.05 -31.16
C LEU A 194 -17.28 0.36 -30.47
N ALA A 195 -17.04 -0.50 -29.49
CA ALA A 195 -18.05 -1.18 -28.70
C ALA A 195 -18.48 -0.36 -27.46
N GLY A 196 -17.79 0.72 -27.13
CA GLY A 196 -18.12 1.61 -26.02
C GLY A 196 -19.10 2.70 -26.42
N LYS A 197 -19.91 3.18 -25.47
CA LYS A 197 -20.67 4.41 -25.68
C LYS A 197 -19.68 5.58 -25.73
N ARG A 198 -19.53 6.22 -26.89
CA ARG A 198 -18.84 7.50 -26.99
C ARG A 198 -19.65 8.55 -26.22
N LEU A 199 -19.17 8.96 -25.05
CA LEU A 199 -19.72 10.08 -24.29
C LEU A 199 -19.05 11.35 -24.78
#